data_cc5ed9ec2d18c892a92c2b5ca711fa0c
#
_entry.id   cc5ed9ec2d18c892a92c2b5ca711fa0c
#
_cell.length_a   1.000
_cell.length_b   1.000
_cell.length_c   1.000
_cell.angle_alpha   90.00
_cell.angle_beta   90.00
_cell.angle_gamma   90.00
#
_symmetry.space_group_name_H-M   'P 1'
#
loop_
_entity.id
_entity.type
_entity.pdbx_description
1 polymer ?
#
loop_
_entity_poly.entity_id
_entity_poly.type
_entity_poly.pdbx_seq_one_letter_code
_entity_poly.pdbx_strand_id
1 'polypeptide(L)'
;MSISPSHFDEDGGNEVHIRVAANEEPSPVHPRSSWIRFGISLACMTALLSLAVASLIGSVADSAETEGDAEQTALMSTANVFRVAQRRLSKSTASNPFAGKSFYVNPSYRTSLERSISTAAGDVKSTLESMRDIPSAYWLDNKGKITGSTTDSMEGILQDALSKPVPELVVFIVYDLPNRDCHAKASNGEICCKYKSDGRCDYTDVTDGQCRAGLKEYKEEYIDQIAAVLRKYSGQLPIVLVIEPDSLPNLSTNQDDLRCGNSATMSAYKRGVSYAVKALAAADPHAAIYLDAGHGGWLGWKDNMRDYVRTIRSLDVADHIRGFASNVAGYQHLGKACSTYDYCLGGQHNDDECCADPCGLISEWNPSQNELNYALHLREAMSKGIPGFIPHMIIDTGRNGVAGMRSQCKNWCNVRNAGVGHVASTATDVPDVVDAYFWLKTPGESDGCTQILPDGATCPRFDADCASQDSLGSWPGEPRAPEAGQWFDYQVKQLAQFANLHLSETTTLDPEETTTTTTAASTSEGESTTDSSSTSTMETIAPSTGNPFADKVYYVNPSYKESLSTSIATASGVILTNLEAMMDVPSAYWLDRKNKITGSTTDSMEGILQDAL
;
A
#
# COMPACT_ATOMS: atom_id res chain seq x y z
N MET A 1 -35.12 4.54 -37.34
CA MET A 1 -34.69 4.28 -38.72
C MET A 1 -33.55 3.30 -38.63
N SER A 2 -33.85 2.09 -39.14
CA SER A 2 -32.94 0.94 -39.21
C SER A 2 -31.86 1.16 -40.26
N ILE A 3 -30.63 0.70 -40.00
CA ILE A 3 -29.75 0.19 -41.05
C ILE A 3 -28.92 -0.95 -40.46
N SER A 4 -29.06 -2.11 -41.06
CA SER A 4 -28.38 -3.38 -40.83
C SER A 4 -27.11 -3.51 -41.68
N PRO A 5 -26.33 -4.60 -41.50
CA PRO A 5 -24.90 -4.68 -41.77
C PRO A 5 -24.56 -5.18 -43.18
N SER A 6 -23.32 -4.96 -43.63
CA SER A 6 -22.77 -5.57 -44.85
C SER A 6 -21.64 -6.52 -44.53
N HIS A 7 -21.76 -7.74 -45.02
CA HIS A 7 -20.77 -8.80 -45.23
C HIS A 7 -19.55 -8.32 -46.03
N PHE A 8 -18.43 -8.91 -45.76
CA PHE A 8 -17.43 -9.20 -46.79
C PHE A 8 -16.66 -10.50 -46.54
N ASP A 9 -16.41 -11.18 -47.65
CA ASP A 9 -16.00 -12.55 -47.85
C ASP A 9 -14.51 -12.84 -47.67
N GLU A 10 -14.25 -14.14 -47.59
CA GLU A 10 -13.02 -14.91 -47.60
C GLU A 10 -12.10 -14.65 -48.82
N ASP A 11 -10.81 -14.83 -48.65
CA ASP A 11 -9.91 -15.80 -49.29
C ASP A 11 -8.43 -15.31 -49.26
N GLY A 12 -7.50 -16.23 -49.02
CA GLY A 12 -6.06 -16.03 -49.32
C GLY A 12 -5.09 -16.73 -48.39
N GLY A 13 -5.00 -18.06 -48.49
CA GLY A 13 -4.00 -18.83 -47.79
C GLY A 13 -2.57 -18.59 -48.30
N ASN A 14 -1.60 -18.68 -47.41
CA ASN A 14 -0.21 -18.99 -47.74
C ASN A 14 0.40 -19.85 -46.61
N GLU A 15 0.62 -21.11 -46.99
CA GLU A 15 1.40 -22.08 -46.22
C GLU A 15 2.89 -21.68 -46.21
N VAL A 16 3.47 -21.62 -45.04
CA VAL A 16 4.94 -21.59 -44.89
C VAL A 16 5.37 -22.87 -44.17
N HIS A 17 6.06 -23.71 -44.92
CA HIS A 17 6.71 -24.93 -44.42
C HIS A 17 7.82 -24.62 -43.42
N ILE A 18 7.70 -25.11 -42.19
CA ILE A 18 8.82 -25.16 -41.24
C ILE A 18 9.36 -26.59 -41.22
N ARG A 19 10.65 -26.72 -41.62
CA ARG A 19 11.41 -27.98 -41.48
C ARG A 19 11.78 -28.22 -40.04
N VAL A 20 11.38 -29.36 -39.53
CA VAL A 20 11.84 -29.96 -38.27
C VAL A 20 13.22 -30.57 -38.51
N ALA A 21 14.22 -30.19 -37.72
CA ALA A 21 15.45 -30.93 -37.56
C ALA A 21 15.44 -31.58 -36.18
N ALA A 22 15.59 -32.89 -36.17
CA ALA A 22 15.57 -33.74 -34.98
C ALA A 22 16.96 -33.97 -34.41
N ASN A 23 16.98 -34.18 -33.09
CA ASN A 23 17.91 -34.97 -32.29
C ASN A 23 19.30 -34.41 -31.97
N GLU A 24 19.52 -34.22 -30.67
CA GLU A 24 20.51 -34.98 -29.89
C GLU A 24 20.28 -34.77 -28.39
N GLU A 25 20.06 -35.86 -27.64
CA GLU A 25 20.03 -35.91 -26.17
C GLU A 25 21.45 -35.82 -25.61
N PRO A 26 21.66 -35.24 -24.43
CA PRO A 26 22.75 -35.64 -23.54
C PRO A 26 22.25 -36.20 -22.21
N SER A 27 22.88 -37.30 -21.83
CA SER A 27 22.74 -38.13 -20.62
C SER A 27 22.95 -37.35 -19.31
N PRO A 28 22.44 -37.86 -18.18
CA PRO A 28 22.40 -37.16 -16.90
C PRO A 28 23.74 -37.24 -16.14
N VAL A 29 24.23 -36.11 -15.67
CA VAL A 29 25.34 -36.04 -14.70
C VAL A 29 24.77 -35.55 -13.36
N HIS A 30 24.91 -36.41 -12.34
CA HIS A 30 24.62 -36.10 -10.95
C HIS A 30 25.58 -35.03 -10.40
N PRO A 31 25.13 -34.00 -9.68
CA PRO A 31 26.01 -33.16 -8.88
C PRO A 31 26.03 -33.66 -7.42
N ARG A 32 27.23 -33.96 -6.94
CA ARG A 32 27.52 -34.09 -5.52
C ARG A 32 27.52 -32.74 -4.84
N SER A 33 26.82 -32.65 -3.72
CA SER A 33 26.77 -31.53 -2.81
C SER A 33 28.12 -31.18 -2.19
N SER A 34 28.47 -29.88 -2.20
CA SER A 34 29.33 -29.32 -1.15
C SER A 34 28.93 -27.85 -0.90
N TRP A 35 28.26 -27.64 0.22
CA TRP A 35 27.96 -26.31 0.75
C TRP A 35 29.22 -25.76 1.45
N ILE A 36 29.91 -24.83 0.82
CA ILE A 36 30.90 -23.98 1.50
C ILE A 36 30.24 -22.61 1.67
N ARG A 37 29.94 -22.28 2.94
CA ARG A 37 29.52 -20.95 3.35
C ARG A 37 30.68 -19.96 3.15
N PHE A 38 30.53 -19.01 2.23
CA PHE A 38 31.35 -17.80 2.19
C PHE A 38 30.48 -16.64 2.67
N GLY A 39 30.53 -16.34 3.95
CA GLY A 39 30.14 -15.06 4.49
C GLY A 39 31.29 -14.06 4.28
N ILE A 40 31.30 -13.39 3.14
CA ILE A 40 32.18 -12.22 2.95
C ILE A 40 31.37 -11.00 3.26
N SER A 41 31.75 -10.30 4.33
CA SER A 41 31.16 -9.04 4.76
C SER A 41 31.19 -8.02 3.61
N LEU A 42 30.06 -7.36 3.37
CA LEU A 42 29.88 -6.29 2.38
C LEU A 42 30.93 -5.16 2.51
N ALA A 43 31.48 -4.96 3.72
CA ALA A 43 32.56 -4.03 3.99
C ALA A 43 33.89 -4.38 3.32
N CYS A 44 34.18 -5.67 3.05
CA CYS A 44 35.39 -6.08 2.32
C CYS A 44 35.29 -5.84 0.82
N MET A 45 34.08 -5.95 0.22
CA MET A 45 33.90 -5.67 -1.21
C MET A 45 34.03 -4.18 -1.53
N THR A 46 33.54 -3.30 -0.67
CA THR A 46 33.70 -1.85 -0.87
C THR A 46 35.15 -1.40 -0.72
N ALA A 47 35.93 -1.99 0.18
CA ALA A 47 37.35 -1.69 0.35
C ALA A 47 38.21 -2.19 -0.84
N LEU A 48 37.91 -3.37 -1.38
CA LEU A 48 38.64 -3.91 -2.55
C LEU A 48 38.31 -3.15 -3.85
N LEU A 49 37.07 -2.69 -4.04
CA LEU A 49 36.68 -1.85 -5.17
C LEU A 49 37.35 -0.47 -5.10
N SER A 50 37.45 0.10 -3.91
CA SER A 50 38.11 1.40 -3.68
C SER A 50 39.63 1.34 -3.95
N LEU A 51 40.29 0.25 -3.62
CA LEU A 51 41.71 0.02 -3.88
C LEU A 51 42.00 -0.25 -5.36
N ALA A 52 41.13 -0.96 -6.06
CA ALA A 52 41.26 -1.21 -7.50
C ALA A 52 41.10 0.08 -8.32
N VAL A 53 40.17 0.95 -7.96
CA VAL A 53 39.97 2.25 -8.62
C VAL A 53 41.11 3.22 -8.30
N ALA A 54 41.65 3.25 -7.09
CA ALA A 54 42.79 4.06 -6.76
C ALA A 54 44.05 3.62 -7.50
N SER A 55 44.23 2.32 -7.74
CA SER A 55 45.36 1.78 -8.52
C SER A 55 45.25 2.08 -10.02
N LEU A 56 44.01 2.12 -10.58
CA LEU A 56 43.78 2.52 -11.96
C LEU A 56 44.06 4.02 -12.19
N ILE A 57 43.68 4.86 -11.22
CA ILE A 57 43.90 6.32 -11.31
C ILE A 57 45.42 6.66 -11.19
N GLY A 58 46.15 5.89 -10.39
CA GLY A 58 47.61 6.09 -10.23
C GLY A 58 48.46 5.69 -11.46
N SER A 59 47.98 4.79 -12.32
CA SER A 59 48.74 4.31 -13.49
C SER A 59 48.51 5.13 -14.76
N VAL A 60 47.49 6.01 -14.80
CA VAL A 60 47.16 6.86 -15.96
C VAL A 60 47.83 8.25 -15.89
N ALA A 61 48.38 8.62 -14.73
CA ALA A 61 48.95 9.95 -14.49
C ALA A 61 50.34 10.14 -15.07
N ASP A 62 51.00 9.10 -15.64
CA ASP A 62 52.41 9.15 -16.03
C ASP A 62 52.69 9.13 -17.54
N SER A 63 51.67 9.27 -18.40
CA SER A 63 51.88 9.38 -19.82
C SER A 63 50.70 10.04 -20.53
N ALA A 64 50.69 11.34 -20.69
CA ALA A 64 50.17 12.07 -21.86
C ALA A 64 50.08 13.59 -21.61
N GLU A 65 51.05 14.33 -22.05
CA GLU A 65 50.86 15.72 -22.50
C GLU A 65 50.50 15.65 -23.99
N THR A 66 49.22 15.80 -24.36
CA THR A 66 48.66 16.32 -25.63
C THR A 66 47.27 15.81 -26.06
N GLU A 67 46.39 15.29 -25.16
CA GLU A 67 44.97 15.04 -25.50
C GLU A 67 44.03 15.42 -24.35
N GLY A 68 44.30 16.55 -23.66
CA GLY A 68 43.82 16.83 -22.30
C GLY A 68 42.32 17.11 -22.09
N ASP A 69 41.59 17.57 -23.11
CA ASP A 69 40.22 18.10 -22.84
C ASP A 69 39.11 17.04 -22.98
N ALA A 70 39.23 16.08 -23.88
CA ALA A 70 38.21 15.05 -24.10
C ALA A 70 38.27 13.95 -23.00
N GLU A 71 39.49 13.56 -22.60
CA GLU A 71 39.73 12.54 -21.56
C GLU A 71 39.40 13.07 -20.16
N GLN A 72 39.69 14.34 -19.88
CA GLN A 72 39.32 15.00 -18.62
C GLN A 72 37.79 15.18 -18.49
N THR A 73 37.12 15.47 -19.61
CA THR A 73 35.64 15.53 -19.66
C THR A 73 35.01 14.15 -19.46
N ALA A 74 35.57 13.09 -20.03
CA ALA A 74 35.11 11.71 -19.85
C ALA A 74 35.36 11.20 -18.43
N LEU A 75 36.50 11.52 -17.81
CA LEU A 75 36.82 11.19 -16.42
C LEU A 75 35.93 11.95 -15.41
N MET A 76 35.64 13.23 -15.65
CA MET A 76 34.67 13.99 -14.84
C MET A 76 33.25 13.45 -15.00
N SER A 77 32.86 13.01 -16.19
CA SER A 77 31.55 12.37 -16.42
C SER A 77 31.44 11.05 -15.67
N THR A 78 32.44 10.18 -15.73
CA THR A 78 32.45 8.89 -14.99
C THR A 78 32.49 9.10 -13.46
N ALA A 79 33.24 10.03 -12.94
CA ALA A 79 33.28 10.37 -11.52
C ALA A 79 31.93 10.92 -11.03
N ASN A 80 31.23 11.71 -11.84
CA ASN A 80 29.90 12.19 -11.51
C ASN A 80 28.86 11.07 -11.49
N VAL A 81 28.87 10.17 -12.48
CA VAL A 81 28.00 8.98 -12.50
C VAL A 81 28.23 8.12 -11.26
N PHE A 82 29.49 7.92 -10.88
CA PHE A 82 29.83 7.14 -9.69
C PHE A 82 29.36 7.81 -8.37
N ARG A 83 29.53 9.13 -8.24
CA ARG A 83 29.03 9.89 -7.08
C ARG A 83 27.50 9.85 -6.97
N VAL A 84 26.82 9.95 -8.09
CA VAL A 84 25.34 9.83 -8.16
C VAL A 84 24.91 8.44 -7.72
N ALA A 85 25.52 7.38 -8.26
CA ALA A 85 25.21 6.01 -7.86
C ALA A 85 25.49 5.74 -6.37
N GLN A 86 26.59 6.29 -5.82
CA GLN A 86 26.87 6.19 -4.38
C GLN A 86 25.84 6.92 -3.51
N ARG A 87 25.36 8.11 -3.91
CA ARG A 87 24.29 8.82 -3.21
C ARG A 87 22.99 8.03 -3.21
N ARG A 88 22.60 7.45 -4.35
CA ARG A 88 21.43 6.59 -4.48
C ARG A 88 21.51 5.39 -3.56
N LEU A 89 22.65 4.69 -3.58
CA LEU A 89 22.88 3.54 -2.70
C LEU A 89 22.82 3.93 -1.22
N SER A 90 23.42 5.05 -0.84
CA SER A 90 23.37 5.57 0.53
C SER A 90 21.95 5.87 1.02
N LYS A 91 21.09 6.44 0.20
CA LYS A 91 19.66 6.64 0.54
C LYS A 91 18.88 5.34 0.59
N SER A 92 19.13 4.41 -0.32
CA SER A 92 18.49 3.09 -0.37
C SER A 92 18.86 2.21 0.82
N THR A 93 20.08 2.36 1.37
CA THR A 93 20.55 1.63 2.56
C THR A 93 20.26 2.34 3.88
N ALA A 94 19.64 3.53 3.85
CA ALA A 94 19.19 4.21 5.05
C ALA A 94 18.14 3.37 5.80
N SER A 95 18.12 3.50 7.12
CA SER A 95 17.13 2.80 7.95
C SER A 95 15.71 3.15 7.55
N ASN A 96 14.77 2.22 7.78
CA ASN A 96 13.34 2.44 7.55
C ASN A 96 12.86 3.68 8.33
N PRO A 97 12.30 4.71 7.64
CA PRO A 97 11.89 5.96 8.29
C PRO A 97 10.75 5.81 9.30
N PHE A 98 9.97 4.73 9.20
CA PHE A 98 8.86 4.43 10.11
C PHE A 98 9.31 3.64 11.35
N ALA A 99 10.45 2.95 11.30
CA ALA A 99 10.86 2.04 12.35
C ALA A 99 11.07 2.74 13.70
N GLY A 100 10.43 2.22 14.74
CA GLY A 100 10.53 2.75 16.12
C GLY A 100 9.92 4.15 16.30
N LYS A 101 8.97 4.56 15.42
CA LYS A 101 8.27 5.83 15.53
C LYS A 101 6.85 5.64 16.05
N SER A 102 6.39 6.60 16.85
CA SER A 102 4.97 6.82 17.11
C SER A 102 4.38 7.57 15.91
N PHE A 103 3.15 7.24 15.54
CA PHE A 103 2.48 7.82 14.39
C PHE A 103 1.39 8.81 14.82
N TYR A 104 1.37 9.95 14.16
CA TYR A 104 0.39 11.01 14.44
C TYR A 104 -1.01 10.62 13.97
N VAL A 105 -1.98 10.78 14.85
CA VAL A 105 -3.41 10.61 14.53
C VAL A 105 -4.08 11.97 14.51
N ASN A 106 -4.58 12.39 13.34
CA ASN A 106 -5.17 13.72 13.16
C ASN A 106 -6.46 13.89 13.98
N PRO A 107 -6.58 14.92 14.86
CA PRO A 107 -7.79 15.21 15.62
C PRO A 107 -9.03 15.46 14.76
N SER A 108 -8.88 16.04 13.56
CA SER A 108 -9.99 16.26 12.62
C SER A 108 -10.57 14.93 12.11
N TYR A 109 -9.70 13.94 11.85
CA TYR A 109 -10.14 12.58 11.53
C TYR A 109 -10.92 11.97 12.71
N ARG A 110 -10.37 12.04 13.93
CA ARG A 110 -11.06 11.56 15.14
C ARG A 110 -12.43 12.19 15.29
N THR A 111 -12.53 13.51 15.11
CA THR A 111 -13.80 14.24 15.20
C THR A 111 -14.83 13.77 14.17
N SER A 112 -14.41 13.50 12.94
CA SER A 112 -15.28 12.99 11.89
C SER A 112 -15.73 11.55 12.20
N LEU A 113 -14.82 10.71 12.67
CA LEU A 113 -15.11 9.33 13.04
C LEU A 113 -16.06 9.24 14.26
N GLU A 114 -15.91 10.11 15.28
CA GLU A 114 -16.78 10.15 16.43
C GLU A 114 -18.24 10.49 16.08
N ARG A 115 -18.47 11.30 15.05
CA ARG A 115 -19.81 11.52 14.50
C ARG A 115 -20.41 10.22 13.99
N SER A 116 -19.61 9.41 13.28
CA SER A 116 -20.06 8.10 12.78
C SER A 116 -20.28 7.09 13.89
N ILE A 117 -19.40 7.06 14.92
CA ILE A 117 -19.53 6.22 16.12
C ILE A 117 -20.84 6.52 16.87
N SER A 118 -21.19 7.81 17.00
CA SER A 118 -22.39 8.24 17.72
C SER A 118 -23.70 7.70 17.12
N THR A 119 -23.70 7.35 15.84
CA THR A 119 -24.84 6.86 15.07
C THR A 119 -24.71 5.38 14.65
N ALA A 120 -23.61 4.73 15.05
CA ALA A 120 -23.37 3.31 14.82
C ALA A 120 -23.82 2.45 16.01
N ALA A 121 -24.01 1.14 15.76
CA ALA A 121 -24.37 0.17 16.79
C ALA A 121 -23.64 -1.17 16.58
N GLY A 122 -23.63 -2.03 17.61
CA GLY A 122 -23.06 -3.38 17.53
C GLY A 122 -21.59 -3.38 17.11
N ASP A 123 -21.19 -4.39 16.34
CA ASP A 123 -19.80 -4.62 15.93
C ASP A 123 -19.23 -3.47 15.09
N VAL A 124 -20.06 -2.85 14.25
CA VAL A 124 -19.65 -1.67 13.47
C VAL A 124 -19.19 -0.54 14.39
N LYS A 125 -19.92 -0.27 15.48
CA LYS A 125 -19.54 0.74 16.46
C LYS A 125 -18.21 0.39 17.12
N SER A 126 -18.05 -0.84 17.58
CA SER A 126 -16.81 -1.31 18.24
C SER A 126 -15.60 -1.22 17.31
N THR A 127 -15.79 -1.55 16.02
CA THR A 127 -14.72 -1.42 15.01
C THR A 127 -14.37 0.05 14.76
N LEU A 128 -15.36 0.94 14.62
CA LEU A 128 -15.11 2.38 14.46
C LEU A 128 -14.37 2.96 15.69
N GLU A 129 -14.71 2.51 16.89
CA GLU A 129 -14.00 2.89 18.12
C GLU A 129 -12.53 2.44 18.08
N SER A 130 -12.25 1.22 17.55
CA SER A 130 -10.89 0.74 17.35
C SER A 130 -10.14 1.53 16.28
N MET A 131 -10.83 2.01 15.25
CA MET A 131 -10.23 2.82 14.17
C MET A 131 -9.84 4.23 14.63
N ARG A 132 -10.42 4.74 15.72
CA ARG A 132 -10.27 6.13 16.18
C ARG A 132 -8.81 6.55 16.41
N ASP A 133 -7.99 5.61 16.87
CA ASP A 133 -6.60 5.87 17.24
C ASP A 133 -5.60 5.29 16.23
N ILE A 134 -6.08 4.92 15.03
CA ILE A 134 -5.24 4.45 13.94
C ILE A 134 -4.84 5.64 13.06
N PRO A 135 -3.54 5.83 12.78
CA PRO A 135 -3.06 6.95 11.98
C PRO A 135 -3.44 6.79 10.50
N SER A 136 -3.72 7.91 9.85
CA SER A 136 -3.87 8.02 8.40
C SER A 136 -3.13 9.25 7.87
N ALA A 137 -2.78 9.25 6.58
CA ALA A 137 -2.12 10.38 5.97
C ALA A 137 -3.08 11.57 5.81
N TYR A 138 -2.54 12.79 5.84
CA TYR A 138 -3.29 14.01 5.59
C TYR A 138 -3.03 14.51 4.16
N TRP A 139 -4.11 14.76 3.43
CA TRP A 139 -4.06 15.18 2.03
C TRP A 139 -3.96 16.69 1.89
N LEU A 140 -2.86 17.16 1.30
CA LEU A 140 -2.66 18.55 0.88
C LEU A 140 -3.21 18.69 -0.55
N ASP A 141 -4.52 18.69 -0.70
CA ASP A 141 -5.23 18.63 -1.98
C ASP A 141 -5.68 20.02 -2.50
N ASN A 142 -5.31 21.06 -1.76
CA ASN A 142 -5.47 22.46 -2.16
C ASN A 142 -4.52 23.37 -1.37
N LYS A 143 -4.29 24.59 -1.89
CA LYS A 143 -3.39 25.59 -1.28
C LYS A 143 -3.81 26.03 0.12
N GLY A 144 -5.12 26.01 0.42
CA GLY A 144 -5.65 26.41 1.73
C GLY A 144 -5.27 25.47 2.88
N LYS A 145 -4.80 24.26 2.58
CA LYS A 145 -4.39 23.27 3.59
C LYS A 145 -2.92 23.35 4.00
N ILE A 146 -2.14 24.30 3.50
CA ILE A 146 -0.69 24.37 3.76
C ILE A 146 -0.40 25.11 5.06
N THR A 147 -0.89 26.31 5.21
CA THR A 147 -0.61 27.20 6.36
C THR A 147 -1.83 27.33 7.25
N GLY A 148 -1.61 27.46 8.54
CA GLY A 148 -2.67 27.64 9.53
C GLY A 148 -2.26 27.13 10.90
N SER A 149 -3.10 27.41 11.90
CA SER A 149 -2.87 27.03 13.30
C SER A 149 -3.73 25.86 13.78
N THR A 150 -4.61 25.32 12.92
CA THR A 150 -5.47 24.19 13.23
C THR A 150 -4.97 22.91 12.56
N THR A 151 -5.37 21.77 13.08
CA THR A 151 -5.03 20.44 12.53
C THR A 151 -5.74 20.12 11.20
N ASP A 152 -6.39 21.12 10.58
CA ASP A 152 -6.87 21.10 9.20
C ASP A 152 -5.85 21.73 8.23
N SER A 153 -4.63 21.99 8.67
CA SER A 153 -3.53 22.49 7.86
C SER A 153 -2.23 21.75 8.17
N MET A 154 -1.32 21.65 7.19
CA MET A 154 0.00 21.05 7.35
C MET A 154 0.77 21.69 8.52
N GLU A 155 0.82 23.01 8.57
CA GLU A 155 1.56 23.73 9.61
C GLU A 155 1.00 23.47 11.00
N GLY A 156 -0.33 23.48 11.17
CA GLY A 156 -0.98 23.19 12.46
C GLY A 156 -0.81 21.71 12.88
N ILE A 157 -0.85 20.77 11.94
CA ILE A 157 -0.56 19.36 12.19
C ILE A 157 0.88 19.17 12.68
N LEU A 158 1.87 19.78 12.00
CA LEU A 158 3.26 19.69 12.40
C LEU A 158 3.50 20.32 13.78
N GLN A 159 2.83 21.42 14.07
CA GLN A 159 2.88 22.06 15.38
C GLN A 159 2.31 21.17 16.47
N ASP A 160 1.15 20.52 16.22
CA ASP A 160 0.53 19.60 17.18
C ASP A 160 1.37 18.34 17.37
N ALA A 161 1.85 17.71 16.30
CA ALA A 161 2.71 16.52 16.36
C ALA A 161 4.04 16.77 17.10
N LEU A 162 4.64 17.94 16.91
CA LEU A 162 5.85 18.36 17.61
C LEU A 162 5.60 18.63 19.10
N SER A 163 4.40 19.03 19.49
CA SER A 163 4.02 19.33 20.87
C SER A 163 3.88 18.06 21.75
N LYS A 164 3.83 16.87 21.16
CA LYS A 164 3.72 15.61 21.89
C LYS A 164 5.00 15.35 22.72
N PRO A 165 4.91 14.59 23.83
CA PRO A 165 6.09 14.26 24.66
C PRO A 165 7.23 13.63 23.87
N VAL A 166 6.91 12.82 22.87
CA VAL A 166 7.82 12.34 21.83
C VAL A 166 7.22 12.78 20.48
N PRO A 167 7.97 13.55 19.65
CA PRO A 167 7.49 13.98 18.35
C PRO A 167 7.04 12.80 17.48
N GLU A 168 5.81 12.88 16.98
CA GLU A 168 5.19 11.81 16.22
C GLU A 168 5.48 11.94 14.72
N LEU A 169 5.58 10.81 14.01
CA LEU A 169 5.74 10.78 12.56
C LEU A 169 4.43 11.18 11.88
N VAL A 170 4.52 12.15 10.97
CA VAL A 170 3.40 12.61 10.15
C VAL A 170 3.59 12.19 8.70
N VAL A 171 2.51 11.72 8.07
CA VAL A 171 2.47 11.39 6.64
C VAL A 171 1.57 12.39 5.91
N PHE A 172 2.10 13.06 4.89
CA PHE A 172 1.35 13.96 4.02
C PHE A 172 1.30 13.43 2.59
N ILE A 173 0.14 13.58 1.96
CA ILE A 173 -0.04 13.39 0.52
C ILE A 173 -0.02 14.76 -0.14
N VAL A 174 0.97 15.02 -0.98
CA VAL A 174 1.09 16.23 -1.80
C VAL A 174 0.33 16.00 -3.09
N TYR A 175 -0.76 16.74 -3.33
CA TYR A 175 -1.71 16.40 -4.39
C TYR A 175 -2.43 17.61 -4.95
N ASP A 176 -1.77 18.37 -5.84
CA ASP A 176 -2.41 19.52 -6.52
C ASP A 176 -1.76 19.92 -7.86
N LEU A 177 -1.22 18.94 -8.63
CA LEU A 177 -0.68 19.18 -9.97
C LEU A 177 -1.67 19.90 -10.89
N PRO A 178 -1.19 20.75 -11.82
CA PRO A 178 -2.03 21.29 -12.88
C PRO A 178 -2.73 20.19 -13.67
N ASN A 179 -4.03 20.30 -13.85
CA ASN A 179 -4.89 19.25 -14.43
C ASN A 179 -4.83 17.93 -13.64
N ARG A 180 -4.68 18.00 -12.31
CA ARG A 180 -4.65 16.85 -11.42
C ARG A 180 -5.76 15.86 -11.76
N ASP A 181 -5.41 14.58 -11.68
CA ASP A 181 -6.29 13.46 -11.96
C ASP A 181 -6.96 13.58 -13.33
N CYS A 182 -6.13 13.65 -14.35
CA CYS A 182 -6.57 13.90 -15.73
C CYS A 182 -7.51 12.82 -16.28
N HIS A 183 -7.45 11.58 -15.77
CA HIS A 183 -8.32 10.49 -16.20
C HIS A 183 -9.66 10.49 -15.48
N ALA A 184 -9.70 10.74 -14.15
CA ALA A 184 -10.92 10.79 -13.34
C ALA A 184 -11.36 12.24 -13.05
N LYS A 185 -12.66 12.52 -13.18
CA LYS A 185 -13.19 13.86 -12.90
C LYS A 185 -13.39 14.13 -11.43
N ALA A 186 -13.68 13.07 -10.66
CA ALA A 186 -14.12 13.18 -9.27
C ALA A 186 -13.13 13.94 -8.39
N SER A 187 -11.84 13.81 -8.64
CA SER A 187 -10.74 14.38 -7.87
C SER A 187 -9.93 15.45 -8.60
N ASN A 188 -10.48 16.06 -9.67
CA ASN A 188 -9.83 17.19 -10.32
C ASN A 188 -9.48 18.30 -9.30
N GLY A 189 -8.27 18.86 -9.45
CA GLY A 189 -7.73 19.92 -8.58
C GLY A 189 -8.18 21.33 -8.93
N GLU A 190 -7.67 22.29 -8.16
CA GLU A 190 -7.93 23.71 -8.36
C GLU A 190 -6.96 24.35 -9.38
N ILE A 191 -5.77 23.78 -9.58
CA ILE A 191 -4.76 24.31 -10.51
C ILE A 191 -4.97 23.71 -11.90
N CYS A 192 -5.12 24.57 -12.92
CA CYS A 192 -5.38 24.16 -14.29
C CYS A 192 -4.31 24.63 -15.26
N CYS A 193 -4.05 23.86 -16.32
CA CYS A 193 -3.27 24.35 -17.46
C CYS A 193 -4.01 25.49 -18.19
N LYS A 194 -5.34 25.36 -18.31
CA LYS A 194 -6.24 26.32 -18.90
C LYS A 194 -7.55 26.30 -18.13
N TYR A 195 -8.11 27.48 -17.85
CA TYR A 195 -9.36 27.61 -17.10
C TYR A 195 -10.53 27.87 -18.04
N LYS A 196 -11.68 27.27 -17.73
CA LYS A 196 -12.99 27.67 -18.24
C LYS A 196 -13.49 28.96 -17.55
N SER A 197 -14.53 29.55 -18.08
CA SER A 197 -15.16 30.72 -17.48
C SER A 197 -15.75 30.46 -16.08
N ASP A 198 -16.03 29.21 -15.75
CA ASP A 198 -16.53 28.77 -14.44
C ASP A 198 -15.42 28.38 -13.45
N GLY A 199 -14.15 28.63 -13.80
CA GLY A 199 -12.99 28.34 -12.96
C GLY A 199 -12.50 26.88 -13.01
N ARG A 200 -13.17 25.98 -13.73
CA ARG A 200 -12.75 24.59 -13.89
C ARG A 200 -11.72 24.42 -15.00
N CYS A 201 -10.98 23.33 -14.96
CA CYS A 201 -10.00 23.01 -15.99
C CYS A 201 -10.65 22.79 -17.36
N ASP A 202 -10.03 23.40 -18.38
CA ASP A 202 -10.34 23.18 -19.78
C ASP A 202 -9.25 22.34 -20.43
N TYR A 203 -9.60 21.14 -20.85
CA TYR A 203 -8.68 20.19 -21.47
C TYR A 203 -8.69 20.27 -23.00
N THR A 204 -9.50 21.16 -23.58
CA THR A 204 -9.62 21.31 -25.04
C THR A 204 -8.49 22.19 -25.59
N ASP A 205 -7.86 21.76 -26.67
CA ASP A 205 -6.81 22.49 -27.40
C ASP A 205 -5.68 23.02 -26.51
N VAL A 206 -5.31 22.25 -25.46
CA VAL A 206 -4.27 22.65 -24.51
C VAL A 206 -2.89 22.28 -25.09
N THR A 207 -2.02 23.27 -25.24
CA THR A 207 -0.63 23.10 -25.66
C THR A 207 0.33 23.32 -24.49
N ASP A 208 1.59 22.86 -24.60
CA ASP A 208 2.60 23.02 -23.55
C ASP A 208 2.76 24.49 -23.10
N GLY A 209 2.71 25.41 -24.03
CA GLY A 209 2.76 26.85 -23.72
C GLY A 209 1.63 27.34 -22.84
N GLN A 210 0.46 26.72 -22.90
CA GLN A 210 -0.71 27.10 -22.10
C GLN A 210 -0.62 26.61 -20.65
N CYS A 211 0.10 25.53 -20.35
CA CYS A 211 0.29 25.08 -18.97
C CYS A 211 1.38 25.85 -18.21
N ARG A 212 2.01 26.84 -18.81
CA ARG A 212 3.10 27.58 -18.16
C ARG A 212 2.61 28.34 -16.91
N ALA A 213 1.42 28.92 -16.96
CA ALA A 213 0.82 29.63 -15.83
C ALA A 213 0.45 28.67 -14.70
N GLY A 214 -0.27 27.60 -14.99
CA GLY A 214 -0.61 26.58 -13.97
C GLY A 214 0.61 25.92 -13.34
N LEU A 215 1.64 25.64 -14.13
CA LEU A 215 2.90 25.09 -13.60
C LEU A 215 3.64 26.13 -12.72
N LYS A 216 3.55 27.41 -13.02
CA LYS A 216 4.09 28.48 -12.19
C LYS A 216 3.32 28.55 -10.86
N GLU A 217 2.00 28.58 -10.92
CA GLU A 217 1.12 28.56 -9.75
C GLU A 217 1.41 27.37 -8.83
N TYR A 218 1.47 26.14 -9.39
CA TYR A 218 1.84 24.94 -8.66
C TYR A 218 3.18 25.07 -7.92
N LYS A 219 4.19 25.64 -8.58
CA LYS A 219 5.52 25.81 -7.98
C LYS A 219 5.52 26.85 -6.88
N GLU A 220 5.04 28.08 -7.18
CA GLU A 220 5.22 29.24 -6.32
C GLU A 220 4.15 29.32 -5.21
N GLU A 221 2.91 28.94 -5.53
CA GLU A 221 1.78 29.11 -4.61
C GLU A 221 1.42 27.82 -3.86
N TYR A 222 1.96 26.66 -4.27
CA TYR A 222 1.72 25.40 -3.62
C TYR A 222 3.01 24.76 -3.11
N ILE A 223 3.93 24.29 -3.96
CA ILE A 223 5.14 23.58 -3.53
C ILE A 223 6.10 24.45 -2.71
N ASP A 224 6.33 25.70 -3.11
CA ASP A 224 7.21 26.61 -2.36
C ASP A 224 6.65 26.96 -0.98
N GLN A 225 5.31 27.00 -0.83
CA GLN A 225 4.64 27.20 0.45
C GLN A 225 4.82 25.96 1.36
N ILE A 226 4.64 24.75 0.83
CA ILE A 226 4.93 23.50 1.55
C ILE A 226 6.41 23.47 1.96
N ALA A 227 7.33 23.81 1.05
CA ALA A 227 8.76 23.87 1.34
C ALA A 227 9.08 24.91 2.43
N ALA A 228 8.37 26.04 2.46
CA ALA A 228 8.54 27.05 3.50
C ALA A 228 8.11 26.53 4.89
N VAL A 229 6.99 25.79 4.95
CA VAL A 229 6.56 25.12 6.18
C VAL A 229 7.57 24.04 6.58
N LEU A 230 7.99 23.16 5.67
CA LEU A 230 8.97 22.10 5.98
C LEU A 230 10.26 22.65 6.57
N ARG A 231 10.79 23.77 6.03
CA ARG A 231 12.02 24.40 6.58
C ARG A 231 11.90 24.79 8.05
N LYS A 232 10.70 25.18 8.49
CA LYS A 232 10.45 25.56 9.91
C LYS A 232 10.58 24.36 10.84
N TYR A 233 10.24 23.16 10.36
CA TYR A 233 10.17 21.93 11.16
C TYR A 233 11.27 20.92 10.82
N SER A 234 12.17 21.24 9.88
CA SER A 234 13.21 20.32 9.38
C SER A 234 14.06 19.77 10.55
N GLY A 235 14.14 18.44 10.61
CA GLY A 235 14.90 17.71 11.62
C GLY A 235 14.30 17.73 13.03
N GLN A 236 13.14 18.36 13.26
CA GLN A 236 12.51 18.43 14.58
C GLN A 236 11.55 17.27 14.85
N LEU A 237 10.93 16.72 13.81
CA LEU A 237 10.07 15.53 13.88
C LEU A 237 10.17 14.74 12.56
N PRO A 238 9.85 13.43 12.57
CA PRO A 238 9.88 12.63 11.35
C PRO A 238 8.69 12.97 10.43
N ILE A 239 9.01 13.25 9.16
CA ILE A 239 8.02 13.60 8.12
C ILE A 239 8.17 12.65 6.94
N VAL A 240 7.04 12.15 6.45
CA VAL A 240 6.92 11.36 5.22
C VAL A 240 6.03 12.11 4.23
N LEU A 241 6.48 12.19 2.98
CA LEU A 241 5.74 12.81 1.88
C LEU A 241 5.49 11.79 0.79
N VAL A 242 4.23 11.64 0.38
CA VAL A 242 3.82 10.89 -0.82
C VAL A 242 3.45 11.94 -1.88
N ILE A 243 4.08 11.85 -3.04
CA ILE A 243 4.01 12.90 -4.07
C ILE A 243 3.10 12.48 -5.20
N GLU A 244 2.04 13.23 -5.38
CA GLU A 244 1.15 13.33 -6.54
C GLU A 244 0.59 11.96 -6.98
N PRO A 245 -0.28 11.35 -6.17
CA PRO A 245 -1.05 10.17 -6.58
C PRO A 245 -1.69 10.32 -7.96
N ASP A 246 -1.81 9.23 -8.69
CA ASP A 246 -2.44 9.12 -10.01
C ASP A 246 -1.81 9.97 -11.12
N SER A 247 -0.66 10.60 -10.89
CA SER A 247 -0.01 11.49 -11.87
C SER A 247 0.86 10.75 -12.88
N LEU A 248 2.00 10.25 -12.45
CA LEU A 248 2.97 9.58 -13.32
C LEU A 248 2.48 8.21 -13.85
N PRO A 249 1.69 7.43 -13.10
CA PRO A 249 1.03 6.24 -13.65
C PRO A 249 0.13 6.56 -14.85
N ASN A 250 -0.69 7.63 -14.77
CA ASN A 250 -1.52 8.08 -15.88
C ASN A 250 -0.69 8.42 -17.14
N LEU A 251 0.48 9.01 -16.99
CA LEU A 251 1.36 9.29 -18.13
C LEU A 251 1.91 8.04 -18.79
N SER A 252 1.96 6.93 -18.06
CA SER A 252 2.50 5.66 -18.57
C SER A 252 1.46 4.85 -19.34
N THR A 253 0.17 4.99 -19.02
CA THR A 253 -0.89 4.09 -19.51
C THR A 253 -2.06 4.80 -20.19
N ASN A 254 -2.36 6.07 -19.84
CA ASN A 254 -3.56 6.77 -20.30
C ASN A 254 -3.22 7.88 -21.33
N GLN A 255 -2.26 7.65 -22.21
CA GLN A 255 -1.85 8.62 -23.23
C GLN A 255 -2.92 8.83 -24.32
N ASP A 256 -3.83 7.87 -24.51
CA ASP A 256 -4.95 7.97 -25.46
C ASP A 256 -6.13 8.81 -24.89
N ASP A 257 -6.18 9.05 -23.58
CA ASP A 257 -7.11 10.03 -23.00
C ASP A 257 -6.63 11.45 -23.33
N LEU A 258 -7.44 12.20 -24.05
CA LEU A 258 -7.11 13.57 -24.48
C LEU A 258 -6.77 14.51 -23.31
N ARG A 259 -7.23 14.20 -22.11
CA ARG A 259 -6.93 14.98 -20.90
C ARG A 259 -5.55 14.66 -20.34
N CYS A 260 -5.14 13.39 -20.36
CA CYS A 260 -3.82 12.92 -19.90
C CYS A 260 -2.75 13.01 -20.98
N GLY A 261 -3.07 12.59 -22.20
CA GLY A 261 -2.14 12.47 -23.33
C GLY A 261 -1.81 13.77 -24.05
N ASN A 262 -2.42 14.91 -23.69
CA ASN A 262 -2.04 16.18 -24.30
C ASN A 262 -0.67 16.66 -23.79
N SER A 263 0.08 17.35 -24.65
CA SER A 263 1.47 17.76 -24.36
C SER A 263 1.60 18.67 -23.13
N ALA A 264 0.58 19.49 -22.85
CA ALA A 264 0.59 20.41 -21.72
C ALA A 264 0.48 19.67 -20.38
N THR A 265 -0.48 18.75 -20.23
CA THR A 265 -0.64 17.91 -19.03
C THR A 265 0.58 17.03 -18.82
N MET A 266 1.07 16.35 -19.88
CA MET A 266 2.26 15.50 -19.81
C MET A 266 3.51 16.28 -19.35
N SER A 267 3.72 17.48 -19.91
CA SER A 267 4.83 18.36 -19.54
C SER A 267 4.69 18.88 -18.12
N ALA A 268 3.47 19.29 -17.72
CA ALA A 268 3.17 19.79 -16.38
C ALA A 268 3.44 18.74 -15.32
N TYR A 269 3.00 17.50 -15.53
CA TYR A 269 3.23 16.41 -14.58
C TYR A 269 4.71 16.11 -14.41
N LYS A 270 5.45 15.88 -15.49
CA LYS A 270 6.89 15.61 -15.41
C LYS A 270 7.68 16.73 -14.74
N ARG A 271 7.42 17.98 -15.15
CA ARG A 271 8.14 19.15 -14.63
C ARG A 271 7.68 19.52 -13.22
N GLY A 272 6.40 19.34 -12.91
CA GLY A 272 5.83 19.57 -11.60
C GLY A 272 6.38 18.60 -10.56
N VAL A 273 6.30 17.29 -10.82
CA VAL A 273 6.81 16.24 -9.92
C VAL A 273 8.33 16.38 -9.71
N SER A 274 9.10 16.57 -10.80
CA SER A 274 10.55 16.79 -10.66
C SER A 274 10.88 18.02 -9.82
N TYR A 275 10.12 19.10 -9.95
CA TYR A 275 10.29 20.29 -9.13
C TYR A 275 9.92 20.03 -7.66
N ALA A 276 8.74 19.44 -7.42
CA ALA A 276 8.26 19.15 -6.08
C ALA A 276 9.26 18.31 -5.29
N VAL A 277 9.71 17.17 -5.85
CA VAL A 277 10.68 16.29 -5.20
C VAL A 277 11.97 17.04 -4.84
N LYS A 278 12.54 17.79 -5.78
CA LYS A 278 13.81 18.51 -5.55
C LYS A 278 13.68 19.65 -4.54
N ALA A 279 12.57 20.42 -4.61
CA ALA A 279 12.31 21.54 -3.70
C ALA A 279 12.03 21.06 -2.27
N LEU A 280 11.22 20.00 -2.11
CA LEU A 280 10.85 19.46 -0.80
C LEU A 280 12.03 18.73 -0.15
N ALA A 281 12.81 17.94 -0.92
CA ALA A 281 14.03 17.32 -0.41
C ALA A 281 15.10 18.34 0.00
N ALA A 282 15.16 19.50 -0.67
CA ALA A 282 16.06 20.58 -0.27
C ALA A 282 15.55 21.36 0.97
N ALA A 283 14.22 21.43 1.15
CA ALA A 283 13.61 22.09 2.28
C ALA A 283 13.77 21.29 3.57
N ASP A 284 13.60 19.98 3.51
CA ASP A 284 13.87 19.06 4.62
C ASP A 284 14.61 17.81 4.14
N PRO A 285 15.95 17.76 4.26
CA PRO A 285 16.74 16.58 3.88
C PRO A 285 16.44 15.33 4.73
N HIS A 286 15.76 15.48 5.88
CA HIS A 286 15.39 14.38 6.78
C HIS A 286 14.04 13.76 6.41
N ALA A 287 13.21 14.45 5.65
CA ALA A 287 11.94 13.92 5.19
C ALA A 287 12.14 12.73 4.25
N ALA A 288 11.35 11.67 4.44
CA ALA A 288 11.31 10.56 3.50
C ALA A 288 10.28 10.84 2.42
N ILE A 289 10.71 10.83 1.15
CA ILE A 289 9.85 11.13 0.00
C ILE A 289 9.60 9.85 -0.78
N TYR A 290 8.33 9.58 -1.07
CA TYR A 290 7.86 8.50 -1.92
C TYR A 290 7.06 9.08 -3.08
N LEU A 291 7.22 8.51 -4.29
CA LEU A 291 6.39 8.82 -5.44
C LEU A 291 5.24 7.83 -5.54
N ASP A 292 4.09 8.28 -6.00
CA ASP A 292 3.02 7.36 -6.33
C ASP A 292 3.39 6.45 -7.50
N ALA A 293 3.08 5.17 -7.38
CA ALA A 293 3.31 4.14 -8.38
C ALA A 293 2.03 3.33 -8.72
N GLY A 294 0.85 3.92 -8.56
CA GLY A 294 -0.40 3.23 -8.83
C GLY A 294 -0.54 1.93 -8.03
N HIS A 295 -0.85 0.84 -8.69
CA HIS A 295 -0.99 -0.49 -8.07
C HIS A 295 -0.74 -1.63 -9.07
N GLY A 296 -0.66 -2.88 -8.58
CA GLY A 296 -0.38 -4.06 -9.40
C GLY A 296 -1.37 -4.27 -10.54
N GLY A 297 -2.66 -4.02 -10.31
CA GLY A 297 -3.70 -4.08 -11.34
C GLY A 297 -3.67 -2.93 -12.35
N TRP A 298 -2.72 -2.01 -12.26
CA TRP A 298 -2.54 -0.89 -13.19
C TRP A 298 -1.18 -0.92 -13.88
N LEU A 299 -0.09 -0.95 -13.09
CA LEU A 299 1.27 -0.90 -13.62
C LEU A 299 1.98 -2.26 -13.63
N GLY A 300 1.32 -3.34 -13.19
CA GLY A 300 1.95 -4.65 -13.03
C GLY A 300 2.29 -5.36 -14.35
N TRP A 301 1.65 -5.01 -15.48
CA TRP A 301 2.03 -5.54 -16.78
C TRP A 301 3.43 -5.10 -17.18
N LYS A 302 4.18 -6.00 -17.81
CA LYS A 302 5.56 -5.79 -18.18
C LYS A 302 5.81 -4.50 -18.99
N ASP A 303 4.91 -4.16 -19.90
CA ASP A 303 5.05 -2.95 -20.74
C ASP A 303 4.72 -1.68 -19.93
N ASN A 304 3.66 -1.68 -19.14
CA ASN A 304 3.31 -0.57 -18.25
C ASN A 304 4.44 -0.28 -17.24
N MET A 305 4.95 -1.33 -16.60
CA MET A 305 6.08 -1.26 -15.67
C MET A 305 7.32 -0.65 -16.33
N ARG A 306 7.67 -1.12 -17.55
CA ARG A 306 8.80 -0.60 -18.33
C ARG A 306 8.63 0.89 -18.64
N ASP A 307 7.44 1.31 -19.03
CA ASP A 307 7.17 2.70 -19.42
C ASP A 307 7.13 3.62 -18.19
N TYR A 308 6.65 3.12 -17.06
CA TYR A 308 6.75 3.81 -15.77
C TYR A 308 8.22 3.98 -15.33
N VAL A 309 9.06 2.94 -15.43
CA VAL A 309 10.51 3.03 -15.14
C VAL A 309 11.19 4.07 -16.04
N ARG A 310 10.85 4.13 -17.33
CA ARG A 310 11.37 5.16 -18.25
C ARG A 310 10.95 6.56 -17.82
N THR A 311 9.70 6.71 -17.39
CA THR A 311 9.19 7.99 -16.90
C THR A 311 9.96 8.44 -15.67
N ILE A 312 10.10 7.61 -14.64
CA ILE A 312 10.87 7.93 -13.41
C ILE A 312 12.32 8.27 -13.74
N ARG A 313 12.97 7.48 -14.59
CA ARG A 313 14.35 7.76 -15.02
C ARG A 313 14.49 9.13 -15.66
N SER A 314 13.49 9.57 -16.45
CA SER A 314 13.52 10.86 -17.16
C SER A 314 13.39 12.07 -16.24
N LEU A 315 12.87 11.90 -15.01
CA LEU A 315 12.68 13.00 -14.04
C LEU A 315 13.96 13.36 -13.30
N ASP A 316 14.94 12.45 -13.26
CA ASP A 316 16.20 12.63 -12.51
C ASP A 316 15.95 13.00 -11.03
N VAL A 317 15.15 12.17 -10.35
CA VAL A 317 14.75 12.38 -8.94
C VAL A 317 15.14 11.22 -8.01
N ALA A 318 15.70 10.14 -8.53
CA ALA A 318 16.03 8.94 -7.77
C ALA A 318 16.99 9.21 -6.58
N ASP A 319 17.80 10.27 -6.64
CA ASP A 319 18.70 10.69 -5.56
C ASP A 319 17.98 11.35 -4.38
N HIS A 320 16.71 11.72 -4.56
CA HIS A 320 15.93 12.53 -3.63
C HIS A 320 14.78 11.74 -2.98
N ILE A 321 14.43 10.56 -3.51
CA ILE A 321 13.32 9.75 -3.02
C ILE A 321 13.81 8.50 -2.28
N ARG A 322 13.03 8.03 -1.32
CA ARG A 322 13.19 6.74 -0.66
C ARG A 322 12.68 5.60 -1.55
N GLY A 323 11.59 5.83 -2.25
CA GLY A 323 10.95 4.84 -3.10
C GLY A 323 9.56 5.25 -3.55
N PHE A 324 8.61 4.32 -3.43
CA PHE A 324 7.27 4.50 -4.00
C PHE A 324 6.17 4.15 -3.00
N ALA A 325 5.01 4.80 -3.18
CA ALA A 325 3.76 4.42 -2.54
C ALA A 325 2.89 3.67 -3.56
N SER A 326 2.26 2.58 -3.17
CA SER A 326 1.34 1.84 -4.02
C SER A 326 -0.04 1.73 -3.41
N ASN A 327 -1.03 1.44 -4.26
CA ASN A 327 -2.44 1.30 -3.89
C ASN A 327 -3.03 2.55 -3.22
N VAL A 328 -2.40 3.74 -3.41
CA VAL A 328 -2.89 4.99 -2.81
C VAL A 328 -4.32 5.25 -3.25
N ALA A 329 -5.22 5.38 -2.27
CA ALA A 329 -6.67 5.45 -2.50
C ALA A 329 -7.26 4.26 -3.29
N GLY A 330 -6.53 3.15 -3.40
CA GLY A 330 -6.94 1.96 -4.12
C GLY A 330 -7.60 0.90 -3.23
N TYR A 331 -8.00 -0.19 -3.89
CA TYR A 331 -8.67 -1.36 -3.28
C TYR A 331 -7.99 -2.66 -3.70
N GLN A 332 -6.73 -2.59 -4.14
CA GLN A 332 -6.03 -3.77 -4.61
C GLN A 332 -5.65 -4.67 -3.44
N HIS A 333 -5.85 -5.97 -3.64
CA HIS A 333 -5.55 -7.00 -2.65
C HIS A 333 -4.08 -6.96 -2.21
N LEU A 334 -3.82 -7.01 -0.89
CA LEU A 334 -2.45 -7.05 -0.36
C LEU A 334 -1.75 -8.35 -0.76
N GLY A 335 -2.40 -9.48 -0.54
CA GLY A 335 -1.96 -10.83 -0.91
C GLY A 335 -0.76 -11.35 -0.14
N LYS A 336 -0.03 -12.27 -0.75
CA LYS A 336 1.23 -12.86 -0.28
C LYS A 336 2.32 -12.71 -1.32
N ALA A 337 3.56 -12.62 -0.87
CA ALA A 337 4.72 -12.57 -1.75
C ALA A 337 5.04 -13.96 -2.32
N CYS A 338 5.20 -14.04 -3.65
CA CYS A 338 5.65 -15.26 -4.32
C CYS A 338 7.19 -15.34 -4.36
N SER A 339 7.70 -16.53 -4.65
CA SER A 339 9.15 -16.80 -4.66
C SER A 339 9.89 -16.21 -5.88
N THR A 340 9.20 -16.09 -7.01
CA THR A 340 9.77 -15.57 -8.27
C THR A 340 8.76 -14.75 -9.06
N TYR A 341 9.27 -13.92 -9.99
CA TYR A 341 8.46 -13.02 -10.83
C TYR A 341 7.33 -13.73 -11.60
N ASP A 342 7.62 -14.85 -12.25
CA ASP A 342 6.67 -15.55 -13.12
C ASP A 342 5.96 -16.71 -12.42
N TYR A 343 6.05 -16.81 -11.09
CA TYR A 343 5.63 -17.99 -10.33
C TYR A 343 4.19 -18.43 -10.61
N CYS A 344 3.28 -17.48 -10.69
CA CYS A 344 1.85 -17.75 -10.91
C CYS A 344 1.44 -17.78 -12.39
N LEU A 345 2.31 -17.30 -13.30
CA LEU A 345 1.97 -17.26 -14.72
C LEU A 345 1.92 -18.67 -15.31
N GLY A 346 0.93 -18.91 -16.20
CA GLY A 346 0.76 -20.22 -16.84
C GLY A 346 -0.03 -21.24 -16.03
N GLY A 347 -0.55 -20.87 -14.86
CA GLY A 347 -1.52 -21.68 -14.11
C GLY A 347 -0.97 -22.91 -13.40
N GLN A 348 0.36 -23.00 -13.20
CA GLN A 348 0.99 -24.17 -12.56
C GLN A 348 0.87 -24.17 -11.03
N HIS A 349 0.59 -23.04 -10.41
CA HIS A 349 0.58 -22.82 -8.96
C HIS A 349 -0.69 -22.10 -8.48
N ASN A 350 -1.83 -22.33 -9.14
CA ASN A 350 -3.08 -21.63 -8.84
C ASN A 350 -3.61 -21.85 -7.43
N ASP A 351 -3.21 -22.96 -6.79
CA ASP A 351 -3.65 -23.30 -5.43
C ASP A 351 -2.78 -22.63 -4.34
N ASP A 352 -1.67 -22.01 -4.72
CA ASP A 352 -0.81 -21.31 -3.76
C ASP A 352 -1.42 -19.96 -3.36
N GLU A 353 -1.40 -19.66 -2.06
CA GLU A 353 -1.97 -18.43 -1.50
C GLU A 353 -1.40 -17.17 -2.17
N CYS A 354 -0.11 -17.19 -2.56
CA CYS A 354 0.52 -16.06 -3.23
C CYS A 354 0.00 -15.85 -4.66
N CYS A 355 -0.65 -16.86 -5.25
CA CYS A 355 -1.29 -16.78 -6.57
C CYS A 355 -2.79 -16.46 -6.48
N ALA A 356 -3.31 -16.13 -5.30
CA ALA A 356 -4.67 -15.63 -5.18
C ALA A 356 -4.87 -14.37 -6.05
N ASP A 357 -5.79 -14.46 -7.01
CA ASP A 357 -5.99 -13.45 -8.06
C ASP A 357 -7.48 -13.08 -8.18
N PRO A 358 -7.99 -12.28 -7.24
CA PRO A 358 -9.40 -11.89 -7.24
C PRO A 358 -9.79 -11.02 -8.44
N CYS A 359 -8.82 -10.50 -9.18
CA CYS A 359 -9.02 -9.65 -10.35
C CYS A 359 -8.81 -10.36 -11.70
N GLY A 360 -8.35 -11.61 -11.71
CA GLY A 360 -8.07 -12.33 -12.95
C GLY A 360 -6.83 -11.84 -13.72
N LEU A 361 -5.93 -11.13 -13.06
CA LEU A 361 -4.75 -10.49 -13.67
C LEU A 361 -3.75 -11.51 -14.24
N ILE A 362 -3.61 -12.67 -13.57
CA ILE A 362 -2.71 -13.75 -14.01
C ILE A 362 -3.11 -14.24 -15.41
N SER A 363 -4.42 -14.37 -15.67
CA SER A 363 -4.94 -14.78 -16.99
C SER A 363 -4.65 -13.74 -18.07
N GLU A 364 -4.42 -12.49 -17.70
CA GLU A 364 -4.05 -11.37 -18.57
C GLU A 364 -2.52 -11.14 -18.60
N TRP A 365 -1.73 -12.12 -18.16
CA TRP A 365 -0.26 -12.07 -18.12
C TRP A 365 0.31 -10.96 -17.25
N ASN A 366 -0.41 -10.55 -16.20
CA ASN A 366 0.08 -9.64 -15.19
C ASN A 366 0.59 -10.45 -13.97
N PRO A 367 1.89 -10.47 -13.68
CA PRO A 367 2.45 -11.21 -12.54
C PRO A 367 2.28 -10.49 -11.20
N SER A 368 1.73 -9.27 -11.21
CA SER A 368 1.55 -8.42 -10.04
C SER A 368 0.07 -8.45 -9.58
N GLN A 369 -0.48 -9.65 -9.40
CA GLN A 369 -1.88 -9.88 -9.04
C GLN A 369 -2.25 -9.38 -7.63
N ASN A 370 -1.26 -9.07 -6.80
CA ASN A 370 -1.42 -8.48 -5.47
C ASN A 370 -0.31 -7.45 -5.19
N GLU A 371 -0.48 -6.63 -4.15
CA GLU A 371 0.44 -5.51 -3.88
C GLU A 371 1.81 -5.95 -3.37
N LEU A 372 1.95 -7.10 -2.71
CA LEU A 372 3.25 -7.61 -2.30
C LEU A 372 4.08 -8.06 -3.49
N ASN A 373 3.48 -8.79 -4.45
CA ASN A 373 4.17 -9.14 -5.70
C ASN A 373 4.49 -7.90 -6.53
N TYR A 374 3.56 -6.93 -6.59
CA TYR A 374 3.80 -5.66 -7.26
C TYR A 374 5.01 -4.91 -6.66
N ALA A 375 5.09 -4.80 -5.35
CA ALA A 375 6.20 -4.15 -4.66
C ALA A 375 7.56 -4.78 -4.99
N LEU A 376 7.62 -6.12 -5.01
CA LEU A 376 8.83 -6.87 -5.39
C LEU A 376 9.22 -6.60 -6.85
N HIS A 377 8.25 -6.67 -7.78
CA HIS A 377 8.47 -6.48 -9.21
C HIS A 377 8.88 -5.04 -9.54
N LEU A 378 8.23 -4.06 -8.92
CA LEU A 378 8.57 -2.65 -9.12
C LEU A 378 9.99 -2.34 -8.62
N ARG A 379 10.36 -2.84 -7.42
CA ARG A 379 11.72 -2.69 -6.91
C ARG A 379 12.75 -3.28 -7.86
N GLU A 380 12.52 -4.48 -8.35
CA GLU A 380 13.42 -5.15 -9.29
C GLU A 380 13.55 -4.36 -10.61
N ALA A 381 12.42 -3.95 -11.19
CA ALA A 381 12.39 -3.18 -12.44
C ALA A 381 13.11 -1.84 -12.31
N MET A 382 12.88 -1.10 -11.21
CA MET A 382 13.53 0.17 -10.94
C MET A 382 15.04 0.01 -10.72
N SER A 383 15.46 -1.01 -9.97
CA SER A 383 16.88 -1.27 -9.70
C SER A 383 17.63 -1.64 -10.97
N LYS A 384 16.99 -2.37 -11.90
CA LYS A 384 17.55 -2.66 -13.23
C LYS A 384 17.56 -1.44 -14.15
N GLY A 385 16.50 -0.62 -14.11
CA GLY A 385 16.33 0.53 -15.00
C GLY A 385 17.12 1.78 -14.60
N ILE A 386 17.42 1.95 -13.29
CA ILE A 386 18.10 3.12 -12.72
C ILE A 386 19.27 2.64 -11.85
N PRO A 387 20.49 2.63 -12.37
CA PRO A 387 21.67 2.12 -11.67
C PRO A 387 21.87 2.76 -10.28
N GLY A 388 22.09 1.92 -9.26
CA GLY A 388 22.32 2.36 -7.88
C GLY A 388 21.06 2.78 -7.12
N PHE A 389 19.87 2.70 -7.71
CA PHE A 389 18.59 2.97 -7.05
C PHE A 389 17.91 1.67 -6.62
N ILE A 390 17.73 1.49 -5.32
CA ILE A 390 17.04 0.35 -4.72
C ILE A 390 15.88 0.92 -3.90
N PRO A 391 14.69 1.09 -4.51
CA PRO A 391 13.56 1.72 -3.83
C PRO A 391 12.96 0.84 -2.75
N HIS A 392 12.33 1.47 -1.77
CA HIS A 392 11.44 0.85 -0.79
C HIS A 392 10.01 1.30 -1.05
N MET A 393 9.05 0.58 -0.45
CA MET A 393 7.63 0.79 -0.72
C MET A 393 6.87 1.16 0.55
N ILE A 394 5.80 1.95 0.39
CA ILE A 394 4.69 2.03 1.35
C ILE A 394 3.47 1.50 0.62
N ILE A 395 2.69 0.64 1.25
CA ILE A 395 1.44 0.12 0.67
C ILE A 395 0.25 0.72 1.43
N ASP A 396 -0.69 1.33 0.68
CA ASP A 396 -1.96 1.78 1.26
C ASP A 396 -2.84 0.58 1.58
N THR A 397 -3.15 0.45 2.87
CA THR A 397 -4.00 -0.61 3.42
C THR A 397 -5.32 -0.08 3.99
N GLY A 398 -5.65 1.18 3.73
CA GLY A 398 -6.83 1.83 4.29
C GLY A 398 -8.16 1.20 3.88
N ARG A 399 -8.22 0.52 2.71
CA ARG A 399 -9.49 0.02 2.16
C ARG A 399 -9.38 -1.33 1.44
N ASN A 400 -8.31 -2.09 1.66
CA ASN A 400 -8.05 -3.38 1.00
C ASN A 400 -8.17 -4.59 1.93
N GLY A 401 -8.91 -4.46 3.04
CA GLY A 401 -9.12 -5.54 4.00
C GLY A 401 -9.95 -6.72 3.48
N VAL A 402 -10.67 -6.52 2.38
CA VAL A 402 -11.44 -7.57 1.68
C VAL A 402 -10.93 -7.72 0.25
N ALA A 403 -10.78 -8.94 -0.22
CA ALA A 403 -10.42 -9.25 -1.59
C ALA A 403 -11.67 -9.63 -2.42
N GLY A 404 -11.64 -9.34 -3.73
CA GLY A 404 -12.67 -9.83 -4.67
C GLY A 404 -14.05 -9.17 -4.56
N MET A 405 -14.18 -8.03 -3.85
CA MET A 405 -15.46 -7.36 -3.66
C MET A 405 -15.98 -6.62 -4.90
N ARG A 406 -15.14 -6.38 -5.89
CA ARG A 406 -15.48 -5.64 -7.10
C ARG A 406 -15.95 -6.57 -8.22
N SER A 407 -17.04 -6.20 -8.90
CA SER A 407 -17.50 -6.92 -10.11
C SER A 407 -16.56 -6.73 -11.30
N GLN A 408 -15.84 -5.60 -11.33
CA GLN A 408 -14.76 -5.29 -12.27
C GLN A 408 -13.63 -4.62 -11.52
N CYS A 409 -12.41 -5.12 -11.65
CA CYS A 409 -11.26 -4.61 -10.89
C CYS A 409 -10.89 -3.14 -11.17
N LYS A 410 -11.34 -2.59 -12.30
CA LYS A 410 -11.22 -1.16 -12.62
C LYS A 410 -12.17 -0.25 -11.83
N ASN A 411 -13.21 -0.79 -11.16
CA ASN A 411 -14.13 0.02 -10.37
C ASN A 411 -13.41 0.51 -9.11
N TRP A 412 -13.27 1.82 -8.99
CA TRP A 412 -12.43 2.47 -7.97
C TRP A 412 -13.22 3.38 -7.02
N CYS A 413 -14.42 3.84 -7.38
CA CYS A 413 -15.10 4.88 -6.63
C CYS A 413 -15.97 4.31 -5.51
N ASN A 414 -15.67 4.65 -4.24
CA ASN A 414 -16.44 4.30 -3.04
C ASN A 414 -16.88 2.83 -3.01
N VAL A 415 -15.94 1.92 -3.20
CA VAL A 415 -16.22 0.50 -3.46
C VAL A 415 -17.02 -0.15 -2.34
N ARG A 416 -18.15 -0.75 -2.73
CA ARG A 416 -19.06 -1.50 -1.87
C ARG A 416 -18.40 -2.76 -1.31
N ASN A 417 -18.72 -3.11 -0.07
CA ASN A 417 -18.19 -4.27 0.66
C ASN A 417 -16.66 -4.25 0.86
N ALA A 418 -16.01 -3.14 0.58
CA ALA A 418 -14.62 -2.96 0.97
C ALA A 418 -14.52 -2.85 2.49
N GLY A 419 -13.41 -3.32 3.04
CA GLY A 419 -13.08 -3.23 4.47
C GLY A 419 -11.77 -2.47 4.70
N VAL A 420 -11.62 -1.85 5.86
CA VAL A 420 -10.30 -1.37 6.28
C VAL A 420 -9.36 -2.56 6.45
N GLY A 421 -8.12 -2.42 5.97
CA GLY A 421 -7.09 -3.44 6.04
C GLY A 421 -6.11 -3.22 7.19
N HIS A 422 -4.89 -3.73 7.04
CA HIS A 422 -3.84 -3.65 8.05
C HIS A 422 -3.69 -2.25 8.61
N VAL A 423 -3.60 -2.16 9.93
CA VAL A 423 -3.22 -0.91 10.60
C VAL A 423 -1.79 -0.50 10.26
N ALA A 424 -1.44 0.74 10.52
CA ALA A 424 -0.09 1.24 10.31
C ALA A 424 0.93 0.35 11.04
N SER A 425 1.87 -0.23 10.28
CA SER A 425 2.84 -1.21 10.80
C SER A 425 4.10 -1.26 9.97
N THR A 426 5.24 -1.42 10.63
CA THR A 426 6.54 -1.75 10.02
C THR A 426 6.84 -3.26 10.01
N ALA A 427 6.00 -4.06 10.66
CA ALA A 427 6.04 -5.52 10.60
C ALA A 427 5.33 -5.98 9.31
N THR A 428 6.00 -5.81 8.18
CA THR A 428 5.49 -6.17 6.85
C THR A 428 5.98 -7.56 6.45
N ASP A 429 5.26 -8.22 5.52
CA ASP A 429 5.63 -9.57 5.05
C ASP A 429 6.98 -9.60 4.30
N VAL A 430 7.40 -8.46 3.75
CA VAL A 430 8.67 -8.30 3.01
C VAL A 430 9.43 -7.04 3.46
N PRO A 431 9.94 -6.99 4.72
CA PRO A 431 10.47 -5.78 5.35
C PRO A 431 11.69 -5.18 4.64
N ASP A 432 12.42 -5.98 3.86
CA ASP A 432 13.52 -5.49 3.01
C ASP A 432 13.03 -4.65 1.81
N VAL A 433 11.75 -4.73 1.48
CA VAL A 433 11.13 -4.07 0.33
C VAL A 433 10.07 -3.06 0.77
N VAL A 434 9.22 -3.42 1.72
CA VAL A 434 8.10 -2.62 2.19
C VAL A 434 8.44 -2.01 3.54
N ASP A 435 8.62 -0.69 3.59
CA ASP A 435 8.92 0.07 4.79
C ASP A 435 7.72 0.08 5.77
N ALA A 436 6.50 0.18 5.25
CA ALA A 436 5.30 0.18 6.08
C ALA A 436 4.03 -0.18 5.29
N TYR A 437 3.07 -0.77 5.99
CA TYR A 437 1.64 -0.67 5.70
C TYR A 437 1.12 0.61 6.35
N PHE A 438 0.30 1.37 5.65
CA PHE A 438 -0.22 2.63 6.19
C PHE A 438 -1.56 3.00 5.52
N TRP A 439 -2.46 3.67 6.24
CA TRP A 439 -3.68 4.21 5.65
C TRP A 439 -3.35 5.54 4.96
N LEU A 440 -2.93 5.46 3.69
CA LEU A 440 -2.59 6.65 2.90
C LEU A 440 -3.85 7.40 2.45
N LYS A 441 -4.93 6.69 2.11
CA LYS A 441 -6.26 7.27 2.01
C LYS A 441 -6.98 7.12 3.35
N THR A 442 -7.46 8.23 3.89
CA THR A 442 -8.23 8.23 5.13
C THR A 442 -9.55 7.47 4.95
N PRO A 443 -9.79 6.35 5.68
CA PRO A 443 -11.07 5.65 5.61
C PRO A 443 -12.24 6.53 6.02
N GLY A 444 -13.25 6.62 5.15
CA GLY A 444 -14.42 7.49 5.34
C GLY A 444 -14.40 8.78 4.52
N GLU A 445 -13.29 9.12 3.89
CA GLU A 445 -13.26 10.18 2.89
C GLU A 445 -13.68 9.64 1.52
N SER A 446 -14.73 10.22 0.93
CA SER A 446 -15.26 9.85 -0.37
C SER A 446 -14.21 9.91 -1.49
N ASP A 447 -14.32 9.03 -2.47
CA ASP A 447 -13.55 9.07 -3.72
C ASP A 447 -14.19 9.98 -4.76
N GLY A 448 -15.51 10.16 -4.67
CA GLY A 448 -16.29 10.96 -5.61
C GLY A 448 -17.78 10.92 -5.32
N CYS A 449 -18.47 11.88 -5.84
CA CYS A 449 -19.88 12.12 -5.57
C CYS A 449 -20.82 11.29 -6.44
N THR A 450 -22.01 11.03 -5.93
CA THR A 450 -23.17 10.72 -6.77
C THR A 450 -23.55 11.92 -7.65
N GLN A 451 -24.28 11.68 -8.76
CA GLN A 451 -24.70 12.74 -9.67
C GLN A 451 -25.43 13.89 -8.96
N ILE A 452 -26.19 13.55 -7.94
CA ILE A 452 -26.82 14.52 -7.02
C ILE A 452 -26.15 14.38 -5.66
N LEU A 453 -25.72 15.49 -5.12
CA LEU A 453 -25.09 15.58 -3.80
C LEU A 453 -26.09 15.32 -2.65
N PRO A 454 -25.61 15.06 -1.42
CA PRO A 454 -26.49 14.87 -0.26
C PRO A 454 -27.46 16.03 -0.01
N ASP A 455 -27.08 17.27 -0.32
CA ASP A 455 -27.90 18.49 -0.19
C ASP A 455 -28.91 18.69 -1.32
N GLY A 456 -28.90 17.84 -2.34
CA GLY A 456 -29.79 17.90 -3.52
C GLY A 456 -29.23 18.69 -4.70
N ALA A 457 -28.06 19.30 -4.59
CA ALA A 457 -27.41 19.98 -5.72
C ALA A 457 -26.82 18.97 -6.71
N THR A 458 -26.62 19.36 -7.97
CA THR A 458 -25.88 18.55 -8.95
C THR A 458 -24.40 18.60 -8.63
N CYS A 459 -23.75 17.44 -8.58
CA CYS A 459 -22.31 17.39 -8.36
C CYS A 459 -21.53 17.93 -9.56
N PRO A 460 -20.68 18.97 -9.38
CA PRO A 460 -19.91 19.56 -10.47
C PRO A 460 -18.79 18.66 -10.96
N ARG A 461 -18.25 17.76 -10.10
CA ARG A 461 -17.17 16.83 -10.40
C ARG A 461 -17.65 15.38 -10.53
N PHE A 462 -18.94 15.16 -10.81
CA PHE A 462 -19.48 13.82 -10.99
C PHE A 462 -18.70 13.05 -12.05
N ASP A 463 -18.24 11.86 -11.67
CA ASP A 463 -17.62 10.88 -12.55
C ASP A 463 -18.56 9.66 -12.76
N ALA A 464 -18.62 9.16 -13.99
CA ALA A 464 -19.49 8.02 -14.32
C ALA A 464 -19.11 6.74 -13.57
N ASP A 465 -17.84 6.57 -13.23
CA ASP A 465 -17.38 5.42 -12.47
C ASP A 465 -17.93 5.41 -11.04
N CYS A 466 -18.31 6.57 -10.48
CA CYS A 466 -19.03 6.67 -9.21
C CYS A 466 -20.50 6.27 -9.29
N ALA A 467 -21.01 5.94 -10.47
CA ALA A 467 -22.34 5.36 -10.69
C ALA A 467 -22.29 3.86 -11.02
N SER A 468 -21.12 3.22 -10.88
CA SER A 468 -21.00 1.76 -11.09
C SER A 468 -21.82 1.00 -10.05
N GLN A 469 -22.19 -0.25 -10.37
CA GLN A 469 -22.91 -1.11 -9.40
C GLN A 469 -22.11 -1.39 -8.12
N ASP A 470 -20.79 -1.27 -8.19
CA ASP A 470 -19.90 -1.45 -7.04
C ASP A 470 -19.76 -0.19 -6.17
N SER A 471 -20.26 0.97 -6.64
CA SER A 471 -20.12 2.23 -5.92
C SER A 471 -21.20 2.42 -4.87
N LEU A 472 -20.84 2.82 -3.65
CA LEU A 472 -21.79 3.23 -2.62
C LEU A 472 -22.52 4.51 -3.05
N GLY A 473 -23.83 4.53 -2.81
CA GLY A 473 -24.71 5.62 -3.23
C GLY A 473 -25.29 5.45 -4.63
N SER A 474 -24.87 4.43 -5.39
CA SER A 474 -25.38 4.14 -6.74
C SER A 474 -26.72 3.39 -6.74
N TRP A 475 -27.06 2.70 -5.64
CA TRP A 475 -28.31 1.94 -5.56
C TRP A 475 -29.47 2.80 -5.04
N PRO A 476 -30.70 2.54 -5.51
CA PRO A 476 -31.88 3.24 -4.99
C PRO A 476 -32.03 3.09 -3.47
N GLY A 477 -32.23 4.21 -2.79
CA GLY A 477 -32.42 4.25 -1.33
C GLY A 477 -31.15 4.35 -0.51
N GLU A 478 -29.98 4.26 -1.12
CA GLU A 478 -28.71 4.50 -0.40
C GLU A 478 -28.46 6.00 -0.17
N PRO A 479 -27.70 6.33 0.90
CA PRO A 479 -27.19 7.69 1.10
C PRO A 479 -26.34 8.11 -0.08
N ARG A 480 -26.54 9.35 -0.55
CA ARG A 480 -25.76 9.93 -1.64
C ARG A 480 -24.32 10.18 -1.18
N ALA A 481 -23.36 9.89 -2.05
CA ALA A 481 -21.96 10.16 -1.81
C ALA A 481 -21.65 11.66 -1.98
N PRO A 482 -20.90 12.27 -1.05
CA PRO A 482 -20.40 13.64 -1.18
C PRO A 482 -19.22 13.71 -2.16
N GLU A 483 -18.72 14.91 -2.45
CA GLU A 483 -17.53 15.10 -3.28
C GLU A 483 -16.28 14.42 -2.69
N ALA A 484 -15.31 14.15 -3.55
CA ALA A 484 -14.02 13.55 -3.16
C ALA A 484 -13.35 14.34 -2.03
N GLY A 485 -12.83 13.61 -1.04
CA GLY A 485 -12.20 14.17 0.15
C GLY A 485 -13.17 14.58 1.26
N GLN A 486 -14.49 14.60 1.02
CA GLN A 486 -15.48 14.87 2.05
C GLN A 486 -15.85 13.59 2.82
N TRP A 487 -16.24 13.77 4.09
CA TRP A 487 -16.61 12.64 4.94
C TRP A 487 -17.91 11.97 4.48
N PHE A 488 -17.82 10.67 4.24
CA PHE A 488 -18.94 9.82 3.82
C PHE A 488 -19.25 8.79 4.93
N ASP A 489 -20.15 9.15 5.83
CA ASP A 489 -20.54 8.34 6.99
C ASP A 489 -20.97 6.91 6.61
N TYR A 490 -21.71 6.77 5.52
CA TYR A 490 -22.15 5.46 5.03
C TYR A 490 -20.96 4.58 4.59
N GLN A 491 -19.96 5.15 3.92
CA GLN A 491 -18.76 4.43 3.51
C GLN A 491 -17.94 3.95 4.71
N VAL A 492 -17.68 4.82 5.70
CA VAL A 492 -16.83 4.41 6.83
C VAL A 492 -17.48 3.32 7.68
N LYS A 493 -18.81 3.32 7.80
CA LYS A 493 -19.55 2.24 8.47
C LYS A 493 -19.46 0.93 7.70
N GLN A 494 -19.52 0.97 6.37
CA GLN A 494 -19.28 -0.21 5.54
C GLN A 494 -17.84 -0.71 5.65
N LEU A 495 -16.85 0.17 5.61
CA LEU A 495 -15.45 -0.17 5.79
C LEU A 495 -15.19 -0.83 7.16
N ALA A 496 -15.87 -0.35 8.20
CA ALA A 496 -15.80 -0.93 9.55
C ALA A 496 -16.51 -2.30 9.63
N GLN A 497 -17.63 -2.47 8.92
CA GLN A 497 -18.37 -3.73 8.89
C GLN A 497 -17.55 -4.88 8.33
N PHE A 498 -16.70 -4.61 7.35
CA PHE A 498 -15.85 -5.59 6.67
C PHE A 498 -14.37 -5.45 7.03
N ALA A 499 -14.07 -4.87 8.19
CA ALA A 499 -12.70 -4.60 8.62
C ALA A 499 -11.87 -5.87 8.81
N ASN A 500 -10.60 -5.78 8.40
CA ASN A 500 -9.56 -6.79 8.65
C ASN A 500 -8.30 -6.08 9.16
N LEU A 501 -8.36 -5.61 10.41
CA LEU A 501 -7.39 -4.68 10.99
C LEU A 501 -6.02 -5.31 11.29
N HIS A 502 -5.94 -6.63 11.47
CA HIS A 502 -4.72 -7.32 11.93
C HIS A 502 -4.05 -6.59 13.11
N LEU A 503 -4.84 -6.29 14.14
CA LEU A 503 -4.33 -5.72 15.39
C LEU A 503 -3.39 -6.75 16.02
N SER A 504 -2.09 -6.42 16.15
CA SER A 504 -1.19 -7.22 16.98
C SER A 504 -1.63 -7.06 18.45
N GLU A 505 -1.61 -8.14 19.22
CA GLU A 505 -2.04 -8.19 20.63
C GLU A 505 -1.24 -7.28 21.60
N THR A 506 -0.36 -6.42 21.07
CA THR A 506 0.56 -5.61 21.84
C THR A 506 0.36 -4.12 21.60
N THR A 507 -0.78 -3.57 22.06
CA THR A 507 -0.86 -2.12 22.33
C THR A 507 -1.91 -1.85 23.42
N THR A 508 -1.72 -2.42 24.61
CA THR A 508 -2.24 -1.84 25.83
C THR A 508 -1.06 -1.25 26.59
N LEU A 509 -0.76 0.00 26.36
CA LEU A 509 0.01 0.80 27.29
C LEU A 509 -0.96 1.22 28.40
N ASP A 510 -1.02 0.43 29.46
CA ASP A 510 -1.59 0.89 30.72
C ASP A 510 -0.70 2.01 31.29
N PRO A 511 -1.28 3.10 31.80
CA PRO A 511 -0.50 4.14 32.46
C PRO A 511 0.08 3.58 33.77
N GLU A 512 1.37 3.77 33.93
CA GLU A 512 2.19 3.48 35.11
C GLU A 512 1.48 3.80 36.42
N GLU A 513 1.18 2.79 37.21
CA GLU A 513 0.96 2.92 38.64
C GLU A 513 2.32 2.87 39.34
N THR A 514 2.79 4.02 39.78
CA THR A 514 4.04 4.18 40.55
C THR A 514 3.85 3.52 41.92
N THR A 515 4.29 2.28 42.08
CA THR A 515 4.36 1.64 43.40
C THR A 515 5.77 1.74 43.93
N THR A 516 5.91 2.58 44.96
CA THR A 516 7.12 2.77 45.77
C THR A 516 7.40 1.50 46.55
N THR A 517 8.52 0.82 46.23
CA THR A 517 8.97 -0.36 46.99
C THR A 517 9.70 0.08 48.24
N THR A 518 9.08 -0.17 49.39
CA THR A 518 9.77 -0.09 50.69
C THR A 518 10.22 -1.50 51.09
N THR A 519 11.51 -1.67 51.17
CA THR A 519 12.17 -2.89 51.65
C THR A 519 12.01 -3.03 53.16
N ALA A 520 11.49 -4.17 53.63
CA ALA A 520 11.71 -4.61 54.99
C ALA A 520 11.90 -6.12 55.04
N ALA A 521 13.07 -6.51 55.47
CA ALA A 521 13.45 -7.88 55.81
C ALA A 521 12.92 -8.26 57.19
N SER A 522 12.46 -9.49 57.35
CA SER A 522 12.67 -10.24 58.59
C SER A 522 12.29 -11.72 58.45
N THR A 523 13.14 -12.48 59.01
CA THR A 523 13.31 -13.91 59.26
C THR A 523 12.20 -14.57 60.11
N SER A 524 12.10 -15.87 59.91
CA SER A 524 12.13 -17.01 60.84
C SER A 524 10.91 -17.96 60.81
N GLU A 525 11.28 -19.18 60.50
CA GLU A 525 11.08 -20.45 61.24
C GLU A 525 9.65 -20.91 61.63
N GLY A 526 9.36 -22.14 61.19
CA GLY A 526 8.81 -23.11 62.10
C GLY A 526 7.58 -23.88 61.67
N GLU A 527 7.83 -25.11 61.35
CA GLU A 527 7.18 -26.32 61.80
C GLU A 527 6.01 -26.95 61.04
N SER A 528 6.29 -28.16 60.75
CA SER A 528 5.63 -29.35 60.23
C SER A 528 4.24 -29.61 60.80
N THR A 529 3.31 -30.04 59.93
CA THR A 529 2.51 -31.27 60.17
C THR A 529 2.02 -31.87 58.84
N THR A 530 2.21 -33.16 58.75
CA THR A 530 1.77 -34.11 57.75
C THR A 530 0.27 -34.17 57.57
N ASP A 531 -0.22 -34.21 56.32
CA ASP A 531 -1.27 -35.18 56.00
C ASP A 531 -1.27 -35.53 54.48
N SER A 532 -1.47 -36.82 54.24
CA SER A 532 -1.32 -37.49 52.96
C SER A 532 -2.58 -37.33 52.12
N SER A 533 -2.47 -36.84 50.91
CA SER A 533 -3.41 -37.16 49.84
C SER A 533 -2.74 -37.13 48.48
N SER A 534 -3.00 -38.18 47.74
CA SER A 534 -2.47 -38.58 46.45
C SER A 534 -2.40 -37.44 45.42
N THR A 535 -1.17 -37.11 45.02
CA THR A 535 -0.88 -36.16 43.94
C THR A 535 -0.75 -36.95 42.62
N SER A 536 -1.72 -36.81 41.73
CA SER A 536 -1.48 -37.14 40.33
C SER A 536 -0.53 -36.06 39.77
N THR A 537 0.65 -36.45 39.46
CA THR A 537 1.65 -35.60 38.78
C THR A 537 1.13 -35.21 37.41
N MET A 538 0.76 -33.95 37.26
CA MET A 538 0.62 -33.31 35.96
C MET A 538 2.02 -33.18 35.36
N GLU A 539 2.35 -33.97 34.39
CA GLU A 539 3.53 -33.77 33.56
C GLU A 539 3.38 -32.43 32.84
N THR A 540 4.26 -31.50 33.15
CA THR A 540 4.42 -30.27 32.40
C THR A 540 4.97 -30.61 31.03
N ILE A 541 4.10 -30.63 30.01
CA ILE A 541 4.50 -30.77 28.60
C ILE A 541 5.29 -29.53 28.23
N ALA A 542 6.58 -29.70 27.91
CA ALA A 542 7.42 -28.65 27.37
C ALA A 542 6.82 -28.16 26.03
N PRO A 543 6.86 -26.85 25.72
CA PRO A 543 6.31 -26.34 24.47
C PRO A 543 7.03 -26.99 23.28
N SER A 544 6.26 -27.65 22.41
CA SER A 544 6.78 -28.26 21.18
C SER A 544 7.23 -27.17 20.20
N THR A 545 8.43 -27.28 19.66
CA THR A 545 8.98 -26.34 18.66
C THR A 545 8.48 -26.62 17.23
N GLY A 546 7.46 -27.50 17.06
CA GLY A 546 6.87 -27.88 15.78
C GLY A 546 5.46 -27.27 15.57
N ASN A 547 4.92 -27.43 14.35
CA ASN A 547 3.55 -27.06 14.04
C ASN A 547 2.57 -27.86 14.95
N PRO A 548 1.82 -27.20 15.86
CA PRO A 548 0.92 -27.90 16.79
C PRO A 548 -0.28 -28.57 16.09
N PHE A 549 -0.53 -28.25 14.83
CA PHE A 549 -1.63 -28.79 14.03
C PHE A 549 -1.22 -29.99 13.15
N ALA A 550 0.09 -30.27 13.00
CA ALA A 550 0.55 -31.36 12.17
C ALA A 550 0.03 -32.73 12.69
N ASP A 551 -0.50 -33.54 11.76
CA ASP A 551 -0.96 -34.92 12.01
C ASP A 551 -2.07 -35.02 13.09
N LYS A 552 -2.88 -33.99 13.27
CA LYS A 552 -4.01 -34.00 14.21
C LYS A 552 -5.34 -34.19 13.49
N VAL A 553 -6.24 -34.91 14.14
CA VAL A 553 -7.66 -34.92 13.78
C VAL A 553 -8.31 -33.70 14.44
N TYR A 554 -9.07 -32.96 13.68
CA TYR A 554 -9.68 -31.73 14.16
C TYR A 554 -11.12 -31.95 14.63
N TYR A 555 -11.46 -31.35 15.72
CA TYR A 555 -12.80 -31.38 16.27
C TYR A 555 -13.74 -30.44 15.49
N VAL A 556 -14.91 -30.96 15.13
CA VAL A 556 -15.97 -30.16 14.48
C VAL A 556 -17.12 -30.01 15.48
N ASN A 557 -17.35 -28.79 15.95
CA ASN A 557 -18.33 -28.51 17.00
C ASN A 557 -19.77 -28.89 16.59
N PRO A 558 -20.50 -29.72 17.34
CA PRO A 558 -21.89 -30.08 17.05
C PRO A 558 -22.85 -28.89 16.98
N SER A 559 -22.69 -27.87 17.81
CA SER A 559 -23.53 -26.65 17.75
C SER A 559 -23.33 -25.88 16.45
N TYR A 560 -22.13 -25.90 15.90
CA TYR A 560 -21.86 -25.36 14.57
C TYR A 560 -22.59 -26.14 13.47
N LYS A 561 -22.53 -27.47 13.51
CA LYS A 561 -23.26 -28.35 12.57
C LYS A 561 -24.78 -28.12 12.64
N GLU A 562 -25.33 -27.95 13.84
CA GLU A 562 -26.77 -27.66 14.02
C GLU A 562 -27.17 -26.32 13.38
N SER A 563 -26.34 -25.28 13.58
CA SER A 563 -26.54 -23.98 12.94
C SER A 563 -26.47 -24.06 11.42
N LEU A 564 -25.51 -24.82 10.85
CA LEU A 564 -25.43 -25.07 9.42
C LEU A 564 -26.64 -25.84 8.89
N SER A 565 -27.10 -26.85 9.61
CA SER A 565 -28.29 -27.65 9.23
C SER A 565 -29.55 -26.78 9.08
N THR A 566 -29.69 -25.77 9.95
CA THR A 566 -30.79 -24.80 9.85
C THR A 566 -30.69 -23.97 8.57
N SER A 567 -29.49 -23.56 8.17
CA SER A 567 -29.25 -22.80 6.92
C SER A 567 -29.43 -23.68 5.69
N ILE A 568 -28.95 -24.95 5.73
CA ILE A 568 -29.09 -25.95 4.67
C ILE A 568 -30.56 -26.20 4.34
N ALA A 569 -31.44 -26.26 5.34
CA ALA A 569 -32.86 -26.52 5.18
C ALA A 569 -33.60 -25.51 4.27
N THR A 570 -33.03 -24.32 4.10
CA THR A 570 -33.60 -23.24 3.26
C THR A 570 -32.77 -22.91 2.04
N ALA A 571 -31.59 -23.51 1.88
CA ALA A 571 -30.68 -23.26 0.77
C ALA A 571 -31.00 -24.10 -0.47
N SER A 572 -30.54 -23.65 -1.64
CA SER A 572 -30.66 -24.37 -2.90
C SER A 572 -29.48 -24.10 -3.84
N GLY A 573 -29.27 -24.99 -4.82
CA GLY A 573 -28.23 -24.85 -5.84
C GLY A 573 -26.82 -24.84 -5.24
N VAL A 574 -25.92 -24.01 -5.75
CA VAL A 574 -24.52 -23.92 -5.32
C VAL A 574 -24.37 -23.57 -3.84
N ILE A 575 -25.30 -22.77 -3.28
CA ILE A 575 -25.29 -22.40 -1.85
C ILE A 575 -25.52 -23.64 -1.00
N LEU A 576 -26.47 -24.49 -1.35
CA LEU A 576 -26.74 -25.76 -0.65
C LEU A 576 -25.48 -26.65 -0.64
N THR A 577 -24.88 -26.88 -1.82
CA THR A 577 -23.67 -27.70 -1.95
C THR A 577 -22.51 -27.16 -1.10
N ASN A 578 -22.31 -25.85 -1.06
CA ASN A 578 -21.25 -25.25 -0.26
C ASN A 578 -21.52 -25.39 1.24
N LEU A 579 -22.75 -25.19 1.71
CA LEU A 579 -23.12 -25.36 3.12
C LEU A 579 -22.98 -26.83 3.56
N GLU A 580 -23.35 -27.77 2.70
CA GLU A 580 -23.16 -29.21 2.95
C GLU A 580 -21.66 -29.55 3.07
N ALA A 581 -20.82 -28.99 2.22
CA ALA A 581 -19.35 -29.17 2.28
C ALA A 581 -18.72 -28.57 3.57
N MET A 582 -19.33 -27.56 4.17
CA MET A 582 -18.86 -26.95 5.43
C MET A 582 -19.18 -27.80 6.68
N MET A 583 -20.08 -28.77 6.61
CA MET A 583 -20.52 -29.56 7.76
C MET A 583 -19.39 -30.31 8.49
N ASP A 584 -18.34 -30.67 7.79
CA ASP A 584 -17.20 -31.40 8.32
C ASP A 584 -15.91 -30.56 8.40
N VAL A 585 -16.02 -29.27 8.19
CA VAL A 585 -14.87 -28.34 8.29
C VAL A 585 -14.75 -27.83 9.73
N PRO A 586 -13.63 -28.09 10.42
CA PRO A 586 -13.41 -27.60 11.77
C PRO A 586 -13.31 -26.07 11.80
N SER A 587 -13.92 -25.47 12.80
CA SER A 587 -13.87 -24.04 13.04
C SER A 587 -13.47 -23.74 14.48
N ALA A 588 -12.82 -22.61 14.72
CA ALA A 588 -12.49 -22.17 16.07
C ALA A 588 -13.76 -21.80 16.86
N TYR A 589 -13.77 -22.15 18.14
CA TYR A 589 -14.83 -21.72 19.04
C TYR A 589 -14.42 -20.46 19.79
N TRP A 590 -15.28 -19.44 19.73
CA TRP A 590 -15.00 -18.13 20.31
C TRP A 590 -15.45 -18.04 21.75
N LEU A 591 -14.51 -17.74 22.67
CA LEU A 591 -14.77 -17.52 24.10
C LEU A 591 -15.00 -16.01 24.38
N ASP A 592 -15.96 -15.43 23.70
CA ASP A 592 -16.29 -14.00 23.74
C ASP A 592 -17.09 -13.56 24.99
N ARG A 593 -17.52 -14.52 25.83
CA ARG A 593 -18.32 -14.26 27.04
C ARG A 593 -17.94 -15.23 28.15
N LYS A 594 -18.07 -14.78 29.41
CA LYS A 594 -17.76 -15.59 30.60
C LYS A 594 -18.61 -16.88 30.72
N ASN A 595 -19.86 -16.85 30.27
CA ASN A 595 -20.74 -18.01 30.30
C ASN A 595 -20.40 -19.09 29.27
N LYS A 596 -19.48 -18.82 28.36
CA LYS A 596 -18.93 -19.81 27.40
C LYS A 596 -17.72 -20.58 27.94
N ILE A 597 -17.29 -20.35 29.17
CA ILE A 597 -16.14 -21.04 29.76
C ILE A 597 -16.56 -22.37 30.34
N THR A 598 -17.61 -22.38 31.19
CA THR A 598 -18.09 -23.57 31.91
C THR A 598 -19.47 -23.98 31.45
N GLY A 599 -19.73 -25.28 31.40
CA GLY A 599 -21.02 -25.85 31.03
C GLY A 599 -20.88 -27.27 30.52
N SER A 600 -21.98 -27.97 30.41
CA SER A 600 -22.04 -29.38 29.97
C SER A 600 -22.46 -29.56 28.51
N THR A 601 -22.64 -28.46 27.76
CA THR A 601 -23.02 -28.50 26.35
C THR A 601 -21.87 -28.00 25.45
N THR A 602 -21.88 -28.34 24.17
CA THR A 602 -20.89 -27.89 23.17
C THR A 602 -20.99 -26.39 22.83
N ASP A 603 -21.79 -25.63 23.58
CA ASP A 603 -21.79 -24.15 23.60
C ASP A 603 -20.91 -23.56 24.70
N SER A 604 -20.09 -24.41 25.36
CA SER A 604 -19.08 -24.00 26.33
C SER A 604 -17.75 -24.69 26.08
N MET A 605 -16.66 -24.07 26.48
CA MET A 605 -15.31 -24.65 26.37
C MET A 605 -15.22 -26.00 27.10
N GLU A 606 -15.76 -26.06 28.34
CA GLU A 606 -15.74 -27.29 29.14
C GLU A 606 -16.54 -28.41 28.47
N GLY A 607 -17.74 -28.13 27.94
CA GLY A 607 -18.56 -29.11 27.25
C GLY A 607 -17.93 -29.55 25.90
N ILE A 608 -17.27 -28.65 25.16
CA ILE A 608 -16.50 -28.98 23.94
C ILE A 608 -15.34 -29.92 24.27
N LEU A 609 -14.59 -29.63 25.35
CA LEU A 609 -13.48 -30.49 25.76
C LEU A 609 -13.94 -31.86 26.22
N GLN A 610 -15.12 -31.95 26.87
CA GLN A 610 -15.73 -33.23 27.28
C GLN A 610 -16.21 -34.04 26.07
N ASP A 611 -16.76 -33.40 25.04
CA ASP A 611 -17.24 -34.07 23.82
C ASP A 611 -16.08 -34.51 22.90
N ALA A 612 -14.96 -33.78 22.91
CA ALA A 612 -13.77 -34.07 22.11
C ALA A 612 -12.89 -35.19 22.69
N LEU A 613 -13.03 -35.54 24.01
CA LEU A 613 -12.31 -36.59 24.71
C LEU A 613 -13.00 -37.95 24.57
#